data_0012c3c9031fa64550fc98098404e643
#
_entry.id   0012c3c9031fa64550fc98098404e643
#
_cell.length_a   1.000
_cell.length_b   1.000
_cell.length_c   1.000
_cell.angle_alpha   90.00
_cell.angle_beta   90.00
_cell.angle_gamma   90.00
#
_symmetry.space_group_name_H-M   'P 1'
#
loop_
_entity.id
_entity.type
_entity.pdbx_description
1 polymer ?
#
loop_
_entity_poly.entity_id
_entity_poly.type
_entity_poly.pdbx_seq_one_letter_code
_entity_poly.pdbx_strand_id
1 'polypeptide(L)'
;MKNLKLFIITLFIIFSSLTNFTYAESLTFTNGAYEGETKKGKAHGLGVFDFLDGSRYVGKFKKNKLHGKGKYTVVTGGFVEGKFKRGTLKKKI
;
A
#
# COMPACT_ATOMS: atom_id res chain seq x y z
N MET A 1 -6.33 15.29 26.00
CA MET A 1 -5.88 15.19 24.61
C MET A 1 -5.38 13.82 24.23
N LYS A 2 -4.50 13.24 25.03
CA LYS A 2 -4.06 11.85 24.79
C LYS A 2 -5.24 10.88 24.82
N ASN A 3 -6.19 11.10 25.73
CA ASN A 3 -7.36 10.22 25.87
C ASN A 3 -8.29 10.30 24.68
N LEU A 4 -8.43 11.47 24.08
CA LEU A 4 -9.26 11.65 22.90
C LEU A 4 -8.72 10.86 21.71
N LYS A 5 -7.42 10.90 21.52
CA LYS A 5 -6.77 10.18 20.42
C LYS A 5 -6.90 8.67 20.59
N LEU A 6 -6.71 8.18 21.81
CA LEU A 6 -6.89 6.75 22.11
C LEU A 6 -8.35 6.32 21.94
N PHE A 7 -9.28 7.18 22.35
CA PHE A 7 -10.70 6.91 22.20
C PHE A 7 -11.09 6.75 20.73
N ILE A 8 -10.58 7.61 19.86
CA ILE A 8 -10.86 7.54 18.43
C ILE A 8 -10.32 6.24 17.83
N ILE A 9 -9.11 5.84 18.22
CA ILE A 9 -8.51 4.59 17.77
C ILE A 9 -9.33 3.39 18.23
N THR A 10 -9.78 3.39 19.47
CA THR A 10 -10.60 2.31 20.01
C THR A 10 -11.93 2.21 19.27
N LEU A 11 -12.56 3.34 19.01
CA LEU A 11 -13.82 3.36 18.28
C LEU A 11 -13.64 2.83 16.85
N PHE A 12 -12.56 3.19 16.20
CA PHE A 12 -12.24 2.70 14.86
C PHE A 12 -12.05 1.19 14.85
N ILE A 13 -11.36 0.64 15.83
CA ILE A 13 -11.14 -0.81 15.97
C ILE A 13 -12.47 -1.54 16.11
N ILE A 14 -13.35 -1.04 16.96
CA ILE A 14 -14.67 -1.64 17.16
C ILE A 14 -15.45 -1.65 15.87
N PHE A 15 -15.47 -0.53 15.17
CA PHE A 15 -16.16 -0.41 13.88
C PHE A 15 -15.60 -1.40 12.87
N SER A 16 -14.28 -1.52 12.78
CA SER A 16 -13.62 -2.42 11.83
C SER A 16 -13.96 -3.89 12.11
N SER A 17 -14.04 -4.28 13.37
CA SER A 17 -14.36 -5.67 13.72
C SER A 17 -15.78 -6.04 13.28
N LEU A 18 -16.71 -5.08 13.28
CA LEU A 18 -18.07 -5.31 12.83
C LEU A 18 -18.18 -5.46 11.32
N THR A 19 -17.29 -4.83 10.57
CA THR A 19 -17.33 -4.80 9.11
C THR A 19 -16.32 -5.73 8.45
N ASN A 20 -15.54 -6.48 9.22
CA ASN A 20 -14.44 -7.30 8.70
C ASN A 20 -13.42 -6.48 7.92
N PHE A 21 -13.22 -5.25 8.31
CA PHE A 21 -12.31 -4.35 7.63
C PHE A 21 -10.86 -4.70 7.96
N THR A 22 -10.00 -4.76 6.94
CA THR A 22 -8.58 -5.00 7.10
C THR A 22 -7.84 -3.68 7.27
N TYR A 23 -7.01 -3.57 8.30
CA TYR A 23 -6.24 -2.37 8.53
C TYR A 23 -5.11 -2.23 7.54
N ALA A 24 -4.88 -1.00 7.09
CA ALA A 24 -3.66 -0.66 6.38
C ALA A 24 -2.51 -0.59 7.40
N GLU A 25 -1.39 -1.17 7.04
CA GLU A 25 -0.17 -1.08 7.82
C GLU A 25 0.87 -0.27 7.07
N SER A 26 1.78 0.36 7.82
CA SER A 26 2.85 1.16 7.25
C SER A 26 4.17 0.42 7.38
N LEU A 27 4.90 0.32 6.28
CA LEU A 27 6.23 -0.28 6.25
C LEU A 27 7.20 0.72 5.62
N THR A 28 8.41 0.81 6.19
CA THR A 28 9.45 1.71 5.68
C THR A 28 10.56 0.89 5.03
N PHE A 29 10.95 1.32 3.84
CA PHE A 29 12.01 0.70 3.06
C PHE A 29 13.07 1.74 2.73
N THR A 30 14.25 1.28 2.29
CA THR A 30 15.33 2.21 1.94
C THR A 30 15.00 3.12 0.77
N ASN A 31 14.10 2.68 -0.12
CA ASN A 31 13.70 3.43 -1.31
C ASN A 31 12.32 4.06 -1.23
N GLY A 32 11.64 3.99 -0.09
CA GLY A 32 10.32 4.59 0.06
C GLY A 32 9.53 4.00 1.20
N ALA A 33 8.22 4.26 1.18
CA ALA A 33 7.30 3.82 2.22
C ALA A 33 6.06 3.17 1.62
N TYR A 34 5.59 2.13 2.29
CA TYR A 34 4.41 1.37 1.91
C TYR A 34 3.28 1.60 2.90
N GLU A 35 2.05 1.70 2.40
CA GLU A 35 0.86 1.70 3.22
C GLU A 35 -0.19 0.82 2.56
N GLY A 36 -0.68 -0.18 3.28
CA GLY A 36 -1.67 -1.09 2.74
C GLY A 36 -1.71 -2.42 3.45
N GLU A 37 -2.22 -3.43 2.76
CA GLU A 37 -2.35 -4.76 3.31
C GLU A 37 -0.98 -5.42 3.48
N THR A 38 -0.83 -6.21 4.53
CA THR A 38 0.40 -6.95 4.80
C THR A 38 0.10 -8.40 5.10
N LYS A 39 1.12 -9.24 4.91
CA LYS A 39 1.09 -10.63 5.30
C LYS A 39 2.45 -11.00 5.84
N LYS A 40 2.48 -11.46 7.09
CA LYS A 40 3.74 -11.83 7.77
C LYS A 40 4.75 -10.67 7.74
N GLY A 41 4.28 -9.43 7.96
CA GLY A 41 5.13 -8.25 8.00
C GLY A 41 5.61 -7.74 6.64
N LYS A 42 5.11 -8.27 5.54
CA LYS A 42 5.50 -7.86 4.20
C LYS A 42 4.31 -7.26 3.44
N ALA A 43 4.57 -6.33 2.54
CA ALA A 43 3.56 -5.79 1.66
C ALA A 43 2.95 -6.93 0.84
N HIS A 44 1.63 -7.06 0.90
CA HIS A 44 0.93 -8.18 0.26
C HIS A 44 -0.54 -7.82 0.11
N GLY A 45 -1.09 -7.95 -1.09
CA GLY A 45 -2.44 -7.52 -1.37
C GLY A 45 -2.45 -6.10 -1.91
N LEU A 46 -3.49 -5.33 -1.61
CA LEU A 46 -3.62 -3.95 -2.11
C LEU A 46 -2.85 -2.98 -1.24
N GLY A 47 -2.18 -2.03 -1.89
CA GLY A 47 -1.45 -1.01 -1.17
C GLY A 47 -0.91 0.10 -2.04
N VAL A 48 -0.24 1.04 -1.40
CA VAL A 48 0.38 2.20 -2.03
C VAL A 48 1.84 2.23 -1.62
N PHE A 49 2.73 2.44 -2.59
CA PHE A 49 4.15 2.64 -2.32
C PHE A 49 4.57 4.00 -2.84
N ASP A 50 5.05 4.85 -1.95
CA ASP A 50 5.61 6.16 -2.30
C ASP A 50 7.13 6.05 -2.32
N PHE A 51 7.70 6.19 -3.52
CA PHE A 51 9.15 6.13 -3.69
C PHE A 51 9.80 7.45 -3.30
N LEU A 52 11.06 7.38 -2.87
CA LEU A 52 11.79 8.58 -2.47
C LEU A 52 11.98 9.57 -3.61
N ASP A 53 11.96 9.10 -4.86
CA ASP A 53 12.09 9.97 -6.03
C ASP A 53 10.82 10.73 -6.39
N GLY A 54 9.74 10.51 -5.63
CA GLY A 54 8.45 11.16 -5.88
C GLY A 54 7.49 10.35 -6.73
N SER A 55 7.89 9.19 -7.24
CA SER A 55 6.98 8.31 -7.96
C SER A 55 6.11 7.53 -6.98
N ARG A 56 5.01 6.96 -7.47
CA ARG A 56 4.04 6.25 -6.64
C ARG A 56 3.49 5.03 -7.39
N TYR A 57 3.33 3.94 -6.67
CA TYR A 57 2.63 2.77 -7.18
C TYR A 57 1.39 2.52 -6.34
N VAL A 58 0.25 2.30 -6.98
CA VAL A 58 -1.01 1.92 -6.33
C VAL A 58 -1.48 0.63 -6.99
N GLY A 59 -1.61 -0.42 -6.20
CA GLY A 59 -2.04 -1.70 -6.74
C GLY A 59 -1.68 -2.87 -5.86
N LYS A 60 -1.52 -4.02 -6.48
CA LYS A 60 -1.26 -5.26 -5.76
C LYS A 60 0.22 -5.47 -5.50
N PHE A 61 0.49 -6.10 -4.36
CA PHE A 61 1.83 -6.46 -3.91
C PHE A 61 1.87 -7.93 -3.54
N LYS A 62 3.04 -8.51 -3.60
CA LYS A 62 3.31 -9.85 -3.10
C LYS A 62 4.73 -9.90 -2.57
N LYS A 63 4.87 -10.26 -1.29
CA LYS A 63 6.18 -10.39 -0.63
C LYS A 63 7.06 -9.16 -0.87
N ASN A 64 6.53 -7.97 -0.58
CA ASN A 64 7.22 -6.67 -0.71
C ASN A 64 7.48 -6.21 -2.15
N LYS A 65 6.89 -6.85 -3.15
CA LYS A 65 7.13 -6.48 -4.55
C LYS A 65 5.83 -6.17 -5.27
N LEU A 66 5.90 -5.27 -6.24
CA LEU A 66 4.79 -4.99 -7.15
C LEU A 66 4.41 -6.29 -7.86
N HIS A 67 3.13 -6.63 -7.81
CA HIS A 67 2.67 -7.90 -8.36
C HIS A 67 1.19 -7.82 -8.69
N GLY A 68 0.81 -8.18 -9.92
CA GLY A 68 -0.58 -8.08 -10.36
C GLY A 68 -0.90 -6.70 -10.90
N LYS A 69 -2.18 -6.35 -10.91
CA LYS A 69 -2.63 -5.08 -11.49
C LYS A 69 -2.21 -3.90 -10.62
N GLY A 70 -1.74 -2.85 -11.26
CA GLY A 70 -1.38 -1.63 -10.57
C GLY A 70 -1.12 -0.47 -11.52
N LYS A 71 -1.01 0.72 -10.90
CA LYS A 71 -0.74 1.97 -11.60
C LYS A 71 0.53 2.59 -11.03
N TYR A 72 1.50 2.81 -11.90
CA TYR A 72 2.76 3.45 -11.54
C TYR A 72 2.76 4.86 -12.10
N THR A 73 2.84 5.87 -11.22
CA THR A 73 2.87 7.28 -11.61
C THR A 73 4.29 7.80 -11.40
N VAL A 74 4.88 8.35 -12.47
CA VAL A 74 6.21 8.94 -12.37
C VAL A 74 6.13 10.37 -11.86
N VAL A 75 7.25 10.86 -11.32
CA VAL A 75 7.31 12.18 -10.68
C VAL A 75 6.92 13.31 -11.62
N THR A 76 7.12 13.15 -12.92
CA THR A 76 6.76 14.16 -13.93
C THR A 76 5.27 14.16 -14.29
N GLY A 77 4.48 13.24 -13.73
CA GLY A 77 3.03 13.19 -13.91
C GLY A 77 2.52 12.15 -14.89
N GLY A 78 3.39 11.52 -15.67
CA GLY A 78 2.99 10.40 -16.53
C GLY A 78 2.71 9.16 -15.71
N PHE A 79 1.94 8.23 -16.28
CA PHE A 79 1.66 6.99 -15.58
C PHE A 79 1.58 5.79 -16.53
N VAL A 80 1.71 4.61 -15.94
CA VAL A 80 1.54 3.32 -16.62
C VAL A 80 0.62 2.45 -15.78
N GLU A 81 -0.42 1.91 -16.41
CA GLU A 81 -1.24 0.89 -15.79
C GLU A 81 -0.96 -0.46 -16.45
N GLY A 82 -0.88 -1.51 -15.65
CA GLY A 82 -0.59 -2.80 -16.22
C GLY A 82 -0.50 -3.89 -15.18
N LYS A 83 0.03 -5.02 -15.62
CA LYS A 83 0.29 -6.17 -14.74
C LYS A 83 1.78 -6.25 -14.47
N PHE A 84 2.10 -6.36 -13.19
CA PHE A 84 3.47 -6.43 -12.69
C PHE A 84 3.76 -7.82 -12.17
N LYS A 85 5.00 -8.22 -12.23
CA LYS A 85 5.46 -9.48 -11.65
C LYS A 85 6.85 -9.27 -11.09
N ARG A 86 6.98 -9.50 -9.78
CA ARG A 86 8.25 -9.35 -9.07
C ARG A 86 8.89 -7.99 -9.28
N GLY A 87 8.08 -6.93 -9.27
CA GLY A 87 8.57 -5.57 -9.43
C GLY A 87 8.73 -5.10 -10.86
N THR A 88 8.45 -5.92 -11.86
CA THR A 88 8.65 -5.59 -13.27
C THR A 88 7.31 -5.53 -14.00
N LEU A 89 7.14 -4.51 -14.83
CA LEU A 89 5.96 -4.41 -15.69
C LEU A 89 6.04 -5.49 -16.77
N LYS A 90 5.02 -6.36 -16.83
CA LYS A 90 4.94 -7.43 -17.82
C LYS A 90 4.00 -7.13 -18.95
N LYS A 91 2.92 -6.39 -18.68
CA LYS A 91 1.91 -6.10 -19.70
C LYS A 91 1.21 -4.79 -19.35
N LYS A 92 1.12 -3.89 -20.33
CA LYS A 92 0.31 -2.67 -20.18
C LYS A 92 -1.16 -3.00 -20.39
N ILE A 93 -1.98 -2.30 -19.67
CA ILE A 93 -3.44 -2.37 -19.83
C ILE A 93 -3.91 -1.24 -20.73
#